data_9006fbe67a0da3cf52d27984e8d89845
#
_entry.id   9006fbe67a0da3cf52d27984e8d89845
#
_cell.length_a   1.000
_cell.length_b   1.000
_cell.length_c   1.000
_cell.angle_alpha   90.00
_cell.angle_beta   90.00
_cell.angle_gamma   90.00
#
_symmetry.space_group_name_H-M   'P 1'
#
loop_
_entity.id
_entity.type
_entity.pdbx_description
1 polymer ?
#
loop_
_entity_poly.entity_id
_entity_poly.type
_entity_poly.pdbx_seq_one_letter_code
_entity_poly.pdbx_strand_id
1 'polypeptide(L)'
;VGDTTSTAFDNVIYNGEELSAFDMPNVINRYLISVADSVAAINHDVLSAFSNGLDACPPEFVVSEFDVFMLLNKLKSNKATLNDAISNRLLRSLADVLAAPICSLINTSVRNGACPTQWKISRISPIPKSVPVRNLETDIRPISVTCPVAKVAEHFISKFFNRHFQSSLDENQFGSTEGRSTTSALIMICHTLFQAADDTSNFIRVLFIDFSKAFDLINHNVLFGKPLDYEFHTFVHGRCHSSRIELSLSE
;
A
#
# COMPACT_ATOMS: atom_id res chain seq x y z
N VAL A 1 30.46 9.19 -31.73
CA VAL A 1 29.59 8.00 -31.74
C VAL A 1 28.82 8.09 -30.44
N GLY A 2 27.61 8.69 -30.48
CA GLY A 2 26.77 8.83 -29.31
C GLY A 2 26.08 7.52 -29.01
N ASP A 3 26.27 6.99 -27.81
CA ASP A 3 25.43 5.96 -27.22
C ASP A 3 24.03 6.53 -27.08
N THR A 4 23.14 6.15 -27.98
CA THR A 4 21.68 6.27 -27.75
C THR A 4 21.30 5.23 -26.74
N THR A 5 21.39 5.56 -25.46
CA THR A 5 20.75 4.77 -24.41
C THR A 5 19.24 4.80 -24.67
N SER A 6 18.69 3.73 -25.26
CA SER A 6 17.25 3.59 -25.41
C SER A 6 16.63 3.70 -24.03
N THR A 7 15.68 4.57 -23.87
CA THR A 7 14.97 4.71 -22.59
C THR A 7 14.01 3.52 -22.44
N ALA A 8 13.69 3.15 -21.20
CA ALA A 8 12.79 2.02 -20.94
C ALA A 8 11.39 2.24 -21.56
N PHE A 9 11.09 3.47 -21.98
CA PHE A 9 9.79 3.93 -22.50
C PHE A 9 9.85 4.32 -23.99
N ASP A 10 10.82 3.84 -24.78
CA ASP A 10 10.86 4.08 -26.22
C ASP A 10 9.80 3.21 -26.92
N ASN A 11 9.06 3.80 -27.87
CA ASN A 11 8.04 3.13 -28.70
C ASN A 11 6.88 2.49 -27.90
N VAL A 12 6.40 3.15 -26.87
CA VAL A 12 5.24 2.69 -26.08
C VAL A 12 3.96 2.90 -26.89
N ILE A 13 3.12 1.88 -26.93
CA ILE A 13 1.81 1.92 -27.55
C ILE A 13 0.72 2.08 -26.47
N TYR A 14 -0.18 3.02 -26.68
CA TYR A 14 -1.38 3.20 -25.85
C TYR A 14 -2.58 3.50 -26.76
N ASN A 15 -3.67 2.76 -26.58
CA ASN A 15 -4.86 2.84 -27.44
C ASN A 15 -4.58 2.69 -28.96
N GLY A 16 -3.55 1.91 -29.31
CA GLY A 16 -3.16 1.67 -30.70
C GLY A 16 -2.29 2.75 -31.34
N GLU A 17 -1.93 3.79 -30.61
CA GLU A 17 -1.04 4.86 -31.07
C GLU A 17 0.32 4.78 -30.38
N GLU A 18 1.39 5.05 -31.15
CA GLU A 18 2.74 5.16 -30.60
C GLU A 18 2.91 6.52 -29.94
N LEU A 19 3.38 6.50 -28.69
CA LEU A 19 3.52 7.72 -27.88
C LEU A 19 4.86 8.41 -28.13
N SER A 20 4.82 9.74 -28.31
CA SER A 20 6.02 10.54 -28.29
C SER A 20 6.60 10.63 -26.86
N ALA A 21 7.92 10.78 -26.75
CA ALA A 21 8.58 10.97 -25.45
C ALA A 21 8.04 12.20 -24.69
N PHE A 22 7.60 13.23 -25.42
CA PHE A 22 7.04 14.45 -24.84
C PHE A 22 5.65 14.24 -24.21
N ASP A 23 4.81 13.40 -24.85
CA ASP A 23 3.44 13.15 -24.38
C ASP A 23 3.36 12.05 -23.33
N MET A 24 4.37 11.20 -23.27
CA MET A 24 4.44 10.03 -22.38
C MET A 24 4.04 10.32 -20.93
N PRO A 25 4.58 11.32 -20.24
CA PRO A 25 4.22 11.62 -18.85
C PRO A 25 2.72 11.90 -18.67
N ASN A 26 2.14 12.69 -19.58
CA ASN A 26 0.72 13.05 -19.53
C ASN A 26 -0.19 11.86 -19.83
N VAL A 27 0.23 10.98 -20.72
CA VAL A 27 -0.54 9.78 -21.06
C VAL A 27 -0.50 8.78 -19.91
N ILE A 28 0.67 8.53 -19.32
CA ILE A 28 0.80 7.70 -18.12
C ILE A 28 -0.07 8.24 -16.98
N ASN A 29 -0.06 9.54 -16.76
CA ASN A 29 -0.90 10.20 -15.76
C ASN A 29 -2.38 9.95 -16.00
N ARG A 30 -2.87 10.21 -17.22
CA ARG A 30 -4.27 9.99 -17.58
C ARG A 30 -4.67 8.52 -17.42
N TYR A 31 -3.80 7.61 -17.82
CA TYR A 31 -4.03 6.18 -17.64
C TYR A 31 -4.17 5.80 -16.16
N LEU A 32 -3.25 6.25 -15.29
CA LEU A 32 -3.30 5.95 -13.86
C LEU A 32 -4.52 6.57 -13.16
N ILE A 33 -4.94 7.76 -13.58
CA ILE A 33 -6.19 8.39 -13.10
C ILE A 33 -7.39 7.55 -13.53
N SER A 34 -7.46 7.12 -14.79
CA SER A 34 -8.59 6.31 -15.29
C SER A 34 -8.74 4.96 -14.57
N VAL A 35 -7.64 4.37 -14.11
CA VAL A 35 -7.69 3.15 -13.28
C VAL A 35 -8.33 3.46 -11.92
N ALA A 36 -7.97 4.57 -11.29
CA ALA A 36 -8.56 4.99 -10.03
C ALA A 36 -10.06 5.33 -10.18
N ASP A 37 -10.44 6.00 -11.27
CA ASP A 37 -11.83 6.37 -11.56
C ASP A 37 -12.71 5.15 -11.89
N SER A 38 -12.11 4.01 -12.27
CA SER A 38 -12.86 2.78 -12.52
C SER A 38 -13.38 2.11 -11.24
N VAL A 39 -12.84 2.47 -10.07
CA VAL A 39 -13.32 1.98 -8.78
C VAL A 39 -14.55 2.75 -8.35
N ALA A 40 -15.58 2.04 -7.87
CA ALA A 40 -16.80 2.66 -7.38
C ALA A 40 -16.51 3.74 -6.33
N ALA A 41 -17.10 4.91 -6.49
CA ALA A 41 -17.01 5.99 -5.52
C ALA A 41 -17.45 5.50 -4.12
N ILE A 42 -16.83 6.02 -3.09
CA ILE A 42 -17.17 5.67 -1.72
C ILE A 42 -18.59 6.17 -1.42
N ASN A 43 -19.48 5.26 -1.02
CA ASN A 43 -20.83 5.60 -0.64
C ASN A 43 -20.82 6.32 0.71
N HIS A 44 -21.44 7.51 0.75
CA HIS A 44 -21.55 8.31 1.98
C HIS A 44 -22.33 7.59 3.09
N ASP A 45 -23.28 6.74 2.75
CA ASP A 45 -24.05 5.96 3.74
C ASP A 45 -23.18 4.90 4.41
N VAL A 46 -22.30 4.24 3.63
CA VAL A 46 -21.31 3.29 4.17
C VAL A 46 -20.32 4.01 5.07
N LEU A 47 -19.82 5.18 4.65
CA LEU A 47 -18.94 6.00 5.49
C LEU A 47 -19.65 6.49 6.75
N SER A 48 -20.91 6.88 6.65
CA SER A 48 -21.70 7.37 7.78
C SER A 48 -22.03 6.24 8.75
N ALA A 49 -22.42 5.08 8.27
CA ALA A 49 -22.65 3.89 9.11
C ALA A 49 -21.36 3.47 9.82
N PHE A 50 -20.25 3.49 9.09
CA PHE A 50 -18.93 3.24 9.60
C PHE A 50 -18.50 4.32 10.64
N SER A 51 -18.80 5.60 10.39
CA SER A 51 -18.50 6.70 11.30
C SER A 51 -19.39 6.73 12.55
N ASN A 52 -20.65 6.38 12.41
CA ASN A 52 -21.61 6.41 13.52
C ASN A 52 -21.48 5.21 14.48
N GLY A 53 -20.86 4.11 14.02
CA GLY A 53 -20.51 2.98 14.88
C GLY A 53 -19.19 3.15 15.62
N LEU A 54 -18.52 4.30 15.44
CA LEU A 54 -17.16 4.51 15.93
C LEU A 54 -17.15 5.54 17.07
N ASP A 55 -17.24 5.06 18.27
CA ASP A 55 -16.84 5.83 19.46
C ASP A 55 -15.31 6.06 19.42
N ALA A 56 -14.82 6.93 20.27
CA ALA A 56 -13.44 7.42 20.29
C ALA A 56 -12.36 6.36 20.04
N CYS A 57 -11.18 6.80 19.57
CA CYS A 57 -9.96 6.00 19.46
C CYS A 57 -9.83 5.00 20.63
N PRO A 58 -9.52 3.71 20.35
CA PRO A 58 -9.31 2.75 21.43
C PRO A 58 -8.28 3.28 22.41
N PRO A 59 -8.60 3.32 23.72
CA PRO A 59 -7.69 3.85 24.74
C PRO A 59 -6.35 3.11 24.78
N GLU A 60 -6.32 1.87 24.29
CA GLU A 60 -5.12 1.04 24.17
C GLU A 60 -4.20 1.42 23.01
N PHE A 61 -4.66 2.22 22.02
CA PHE A 61 -3.78 2.74 20.99
C PHE A 61 -2.97 3.91 21.51
N VAL A 62 -1.79 3.63 21.99
CA VAL A 62 -0.82 4.63 22.38
C VAL A 62 0.54 4.27 21.80
N VAL A 63 1.10 5.18 21.05
CA VAL A 63 2.48 5.10 20.58
C VAL A 63 3.38 5.81 21.56
N SER A 64 4.48 5.21 21.98
CA SER A 64 5.47 5.83 22.87
C SER A 64 6.56 6.55 22.07
N GLU A 65 7.17 7.57 22.64
CA GLU A 65 8.31 8.27 22.06
C GLU A 65 9.48 7.31 21.80
N PHE A 66 9.69 6.38 22.72
CA PHE A 66 10.74 5.36 22.60
C PHE A 66 10.51 4.45 21.38
N ASP A 67 9.26 4.02 21.14
CA ASP A 67 8.95 3.20 19.96
C ASP A 67 9.19 3.96 18.67
N VAL A 68 8.80 5.25 18.63
CA VAL A 68 9.08 6.12 17.48
C VAL A 68 10.58 6.27 17.26
N PHE A 69 11.34 6.58 18.32
CA PHE A 69 12.80 6.68 18.25
C PHE A 69 13.43 5.40 17.69
N MET A 70 13.04 4.24 18.20
CA MET A 70 13.55 2.95 17.75
C MET A 70 13.21 2.68 16.28
N LEU A 71 12.02 3.07 15.83
CA LEU A 71 11.61 2.92 14.43
C LEU A 71 12.40 3.86 13.51
N LEU A 72 12.56 5.14 13.91
CA LEU A 72 13.33 6.12 13.13
C LEU A 72 14.77 5.66 12.91
N ASN A 73 15.41 5.11 13.93
CA ASN A 73 16.77 4.56 13.83
C ASN A 73 16.90 3.36 12.88
N LYS A 74 15.82 2.61 12.67
CA LYS A 74 15.78 1.46 11.75
C LYS A 74 15.47 1.85 10.31
N LEU A 75 15.14 3.11 10.02
CA LEU A 75 14.81 3.55 8.66
C LEU A 75 16.00 3.36 7.73
N LYS A 76 15.72 2.81 6.54
CA LYS A 76 16.73 2.65 5.47
C LYS A 76 16.92 3.98 4.77
N SER A 77 18.12 4.55 4.86
CA SER A 77 18.45 5.89 4.35
C SER A 77 18.33 6.04 2.83
N ASN A 78 18.45 4.93 2.09
CA ASN A 78 18.48 4.91 0.62
C ASN A 78 17.11 4.58 -0.02
N LYS A 79 16.02 4.66 0.72
CA LYS A 79 14.68 4.47 0.16
C LYS A 79 14.17 5.75 -0.48
N ALA A 80 13.44 5.59 -1.60
CA ALA A 80 12.74 6.69 -2.25
C ALA A 80 11.76 7.37 -1.27
N THR A 81 11.76 8.69 -1.30
CA THR A 81 10.88 9.54 -0.50
C THR A 81 10.12 10.50 -1.40
N LEU A 82 9.02 11.03 -0.91
CA LEU A 82 8.32 12.13 -1.57
C LEU A 82 9.25 13.37 -1.61
N ASN A 83 9.01 14.29 -2.56
CA ASN A 83 9.77 15.54 -2.67
C ASN A 83 9.34 16.59 -1.61
N ASP A 84 9.08 16.15 -0.38
CA ASP A 84 8.68 16.98 0.77
C ASP A 84 9.86 17.47 1.61
N ALA A 85 11.07 17.33 1.10
CA ALA A 85 12.35 17.62 1.77
C ALA A 85 12.64 16.77 3.03
N ILE A 86 11.73 15.88 3.44
CA ILE A 86 11.91 15.02 4.61
C ILE A 86 12.37 13.64 4.12
N SER A 87 13.65 13.36 4.19
CA SER A 87 14.20 12.05 3.81
C SER A 87 14.29 11.10 4.99
N ASN A 88 14.29 9.79 4.71
CA ASN A 88 14.57 8.79 5.74
C ASN A 88 15.93 9.01 6.42
N ARG A 89 16.91 9.55 5.69
CA ARG A 89 18.22 9.90 6.23
C ARG A 89 18.10 11.00 7.29
N LEU A 90 17.31 12.04 6.99
CA LEU A 90 17.08 13.14 7.93
C LEU A 90 16.36 12.64 9.18
N LEU A 91 15.26 11.88 9.02
CA LEU A 91 14.51 11.31 10.14
C LEU A 91 15.38 10.42 11.04
N ARG A 92 16.24 9.62 10.43
CA ARG A 92 17.17 8.77 11.18
C ARG A 92 18.24 9.56 11.91
N SER A 93 18.81 10.60 11.26
CA SER A 93 19.89 11.40 11.85
C SER A 93 19.43 12.30 13.00
N LEU A 94 18.14 12.64 13.03
CA LEU A 94 17.52 13.49 14.06
C LEU A 94 16.48 12.73 14.88
N ALA A 95 16.63 11.39 15.01
CA ALA A 95 15.64 10.54 15.65
C ALA A 95 15.40 10.91 17.11
N ASP A 96 16.42 11.35 17.82
CA ASP A 96 16.38 11.81 19.21
C ASP A 96 15.52 13.06 19.39
N VAL A 97 15.59 14.00 18.44
CA VAL A 97 14.83 15.26 18.48
C VAL A 97 13.42 15.08 17.91
N LEU A 98 13.28 14.25 16.86
CA LEU A 98 12.02 14.11 16.12
C LEU A 98 11.07 13.07 16.71
N ALA A 99 11.52 12.20 17.61
CA ALA A 99 10.68 11.16 18.18
C ALA A 99 9.48 11.74 18.93
N ALA A 100 9.68 12.72 19.80
CA ALA A 100 8.61 13.33 20.59
C ALA A 100 7.54 14.05 19.72
N PRO A 101 7.89 14.96 18.80
CA PRO A 101 6.89 15.62 17.95
C PRO A 101 6.17 14.64 17.01
N ILE A 102 6.85 13.65 16.44
CA ILE A 102 6.22 12.63 15.58
C ILE A 102 5.28 11.76 16.40
N CYS A 103 5.67 11.34 17.60
CA CYS A 103 4.82 10.61 18.53
C CYS A 103 3.55 11.38 18.86
N SER A 104 3.67 12.65 19.23
CA SER A 104 2.54 13.53 19.50
C SER A 104 1.62 13.68 18.30
N LEU A 105 2.18 13.85 17.10
CA LEU A 105 1.43 13.97 15.85
C LEU A 105 0.63 12.70 15.56
N ILE A 106 1.23 11.51 15.68
CA ILE A 106 0.57 10.22 15.44
C ILE A 106 -0.57 10.02 16.43
N ASN A 107 -0.30 10.17 17.74
CA ASN A 107 -1.31 9.97 18.77
C ASN A 107 -2.48 10.97 18.63
N THR A 108 -2.19 12.22 18.29
CA THR A 108 -3.22 13.25 18.05
C THR A 108 -4.03 12.95 16.79
N SER A 109 -3.37 12.54 15.71
CA SER A 109 -4.04 12.15 14.46
C SER A 109 -5.04 11.00 14.71
N VAL A 110 -4.61 9.96 15.39
CA VAL A 110 -5.48 8.80 15.69
C VAL A 110 -6.59 9.16 16.65
N ARG A 111 -6.27 9.86 17.74
CA ARG A 111 -7.28 10.28 18.74
C ARG A 111 -8.39 11.16 18.17
N ASN A 112 -8.03 12.04 17.24
CA ASN A 112 -8.97 12.97 16.62
C ASN A 112 -9.64 12.37 15.37
N GLY A 113 -9.26 11.15 14.93
CA GLY A 113 -9.71 10.58 13.67
C GLY A 113 -9.36 11.45 12.46
N ALA A 114 -8.30 12.25 12.55
CA ALA A 114 -7.92 13.24 11.54
C ALA A 114 -6.54 12.94 10.95
N CYS A 115 -6.52 12.54 9.68
CA CYS A 115 -5.28 12.28 8.96
C CYS A 115 -4.75 13.59 8.34
N PRO A 116 -3.50 13.99 8.61
CA PRO A 116 -2.88 15.16 7.98
C PRO A 116 -2.94 15.09 6.45
N THR A 117 -3.22 16.23 5.81
CA THR A 117 -3.38 16.27 4.35
C THR A 117 -2.14 15.78 3.61
N GLN A 118 -0.94 16.12 4.10
CA GLN A 118 0.33 15.69 3.51
C GLN A 118 0.51 14.16 3.53
N TRP A 119 -0.09 13.44 4.48
CA TRP A 119 0.00 11.98 4.53
C TRP A 119 -0.85 11.31 3.45
N LYS A 120 -1.83 12.02 2.92
CA LYS A 120 -2.73 11.56 1.86
C LYS A 120 -2.16 11.79 0.45
N ILE A 121 -1.05 12.51 0.34
CA ILE A 121 -0.40 12.80 -0.94
C ILE A 121 0.65 11.72 -1.21
N SER A 122 0.58 11.15 -2.40
CA SER A 122 1.60 10.23 -2.89
C SER A 122 2.03 10.59 -4.31
N ARG A 123 3.30 10.35 -4.60
CA ARG A 123 3.81 10.39 -5.98
C ARG A 123 3.81 8.99 -6.55
N ILE A 124 3.21 8.80 -7.71
CA ILE A 124 3.26 7.53 -8.41
C ILE A 124 4.45 7.52 -9.35
N SER A 125 5.31 6.51 -9.21
CA SER A 125 6.42 6.22 -10.11
C SER A 125 6.07 5.00 -10.95
N PRO A 126 5.98 5.13 -12.29
CA PRO A 126 5.76 4.00 -13.17
C PRO A 126 7.06 3.18 -13.27
N ILE A 127 7.04 1.96 -12.76
CA ILE A 127 8.20 1.06 -12.83
C ILE A 127 7.96 0.02 -13.92
N PRO A 128 8.83 -0.08 -14.94
CA PRO A 128 8.74 -1.11 -15.95
C PRO A 128 8.79 -2.53 -15.34
N LYS A 129 7.89 -3.42 -15.78
CA LYS A 129 7.98 -4.87 -15.53
C LYS A 129 8.93 -5.53 -16.51
N SER A 130 8.98 -5.01 -17.74
CA SER A 130 9.83 -5.45 -18.84
C SER A 130 10.42 -4.23 -19.55
N VAL A 131 11.58 -4.40 -20.15
CA VAL A 131 12.24 -3.36 -20.96
C VAL A 131 12.50 -3.94 -22.34
N PRO A 132 12.05 -3.27 -23.40
CA PRO A 132 11.28 -2.04 -23.45
C PRO A 132 9.82 -2.23 -22.99
N VAL A 133 9.19 -1.16 -22.47
CA VAL A 133 7.75 -1.10 -22.21
C VAL A 133 7.04 -1.00 -23.55
N ARG A 134 6.12 -1.88 -23.83
CA ARG A 134 5.33 -1.88 -25.09
C ARG A 134 3.88 -1.47 -24.84
N ASN A 135 3.32 -1.89 -23.72
CA ASN A 135 1.94 -1.60 -23.35
C ASN A 135 1.89 -1.04 -21.92
N LEU A 136 1.31 0.15 -21.77
CA LEU A 136 1.19 0.81 -20.46
C LEU A 136 0.35 0.00 -19.46
N GLU A 137 -0.68 -0.70 -19.93
CA GLU A 137 -1.61 -1.41 -19.07
C GLU A 137 -0.99 -2.64 -18.39
N THR A 138 -0.11 -3.34 -19.13
CA THR A 138 0.45 -4.62 -18.70
C THR A 138 1.88 -4.51 -18.19
N ASP A 139 2.67 -3.59 -18.76
CA ASP A 139 4.13 -3.61 -18.64
C ASP A 139 4.65 -2.65 -17.57
N ILE A 140 3.79 -1.85 -16.92
CA ILE A 140 4.19 -0.99 -15.83
C ILE A 140 3.56 -1.41 -14.49
N ARG A 141 4.28 -1.08 -13.41
CA ARG A 141 3.80 -1.15 -12.03
C ARG A 141 3.75 0.26 -11.47
N PRO A 142 2.57 0.79 -11.14
CA PRO A 142 2.48 2.06 -10.44
C PRO A 142 2.96 1.86 -8.99
N ILE A 143 4.04 2.50 -8.60
CA ILE A 143 4.56 2.45 -7.22
C ILE A 143 4.27 3.78 -6.56
N SER A 144 3.39 3.78 -5.57
CA SER A 144 3.06 4.95 -4.78
C SER A 144 4.14 5.21 -3.72
N VAL A 145 4.70 6.42 -3.75
CA VAL A 145 5.68 6.89 -2.77
C VAL A 145 5.02 7.95 -1.90
N THR A 146 4.76 7.62 -0.64
CA THR A 146 4.20 8.52 0.37
C THR A 146 5.30 9.17 1.20
N CYS A 147 4.95 10.21 1.98
CA CYS A 147 5.92 10.85 2.86
C CYS A 147 6.42 9.88 3.95
N PRO A 148 7.68 10.01 4.40
CA PRO A 148 8.25 9.10 5.38
C PRO A 148 7.54 9.11 6.74
N VAL A 149 7.03 10.26 7.17
CA VAL A 149 6.30 10.37 8.44
C VAL A 149 4.97 9.61 8.38
N ALA A 150 4.28 9.63 7.22
CA ALA A 150 3.09 8.81 7.01
C ALA A 150 3.41 7.31 7.15
N LYS A 151 4.51 6.84 6.57
CA LYS A 151 4.95 5.44 6.70
C LYS A 151 5.26 5.04 8.14
N VAL A 152 5.80 5.97 8.94
CA VAL A 152 6.01 5.75 10.38
C VAL A 152 4.67 5.60 11.09
N ALA A 153 3.70 6.46 10.81
CA ALA A 153 2.35 6.35 11.37
C ALA A 153 1.65 5.05 10.93
N GLU A 154 1.68 4.74 9.64
CA GLU A 154 1.13 3.50 9.08
C GLU A 154 1.73 2.25 9.73
N HIS A 155 3.02 2.25 10.07
CA HIS A 155 3.65 1.13 10.76
C HIS A 155 2.99 0.84 12.11
N PHE A 156 2.74 1.86 12.94
CA PHE A 156 2.11 1.66 14.25
C PHE A 156 0.64 1.27 14.12
N ILE A 157 -0.07 1.92 13.21
CA ILE A 157 -1.47 1.60 12.91
C ILE A 157 -1.58 0.16 12.42
N SER A 158 -0.78 -0.24 11.44
CA SER A 158 -0.77 -1.60 10.89
C SER A 158 -0.42 -2.64 11.96
N LYS A 159 0.55 -2.35 12.83
CA LYS A 159 0.93 -3.25 13.94
C LYS A 159 -0.22 -3.44 14.94
N PHE A 160 -0.96 -2.38 15.22
CA PHE A 160 -2.14 -2.45 16.08
C PHE A 160 -3.22 -3.32 15.44
N PHE A 161 -3.57 -3.06 14.18
CA PHE A 161 -4.53 -3.86 13.43
C PHE A 161 -4.15 -5.34 13.36
N ASN A 162 -2.91 -5.63 12.99
CA ASN A 162 -2.47 -7.02 12.86
C ASN A 162 -2.62 -7.81 14.16
N ARG A 163 -2.39 -7.19 15.32
CA ARG A 163 -2.60 -7.86 16.61
C ARG A 163 -4.07 -8.23 16.86
N HIS A 164 -5.00 -7.36 16.45
CA HIS A 164 -6.43 -7.59 16.66
C HIS A 164 -7.01 -8.58 15.65
N PHE A 165 -6.54 -8.55 14.41
CA PHE A 165 -7.04 -9.45 13.36
C PHE A 165 -6.32 -10.79 13.28
N GLN A 166 -5.24 -10.99 14.02
CA GLN A 166 -4.42 -12.21 13.91
C GLN A 166 -5.23 -13.49 14.16
N SER A 167 -6.18 -13.47 15.08
CA SER A 167 -7.07 -14.61 15.37
C SER A 167 -8.12 -14.87 14.29
N SER A 168 -8.41 -13.88 13.44
CA SER A 168 -9.41 -13.96 12.37
C SER A 168 -8.79 -14.26 11.01
N LEU A 169 -7.45 -14.32 10.91
CA LEU A 169 -6.77 -14.65 9.66
C LEU A 169 -6.84 -16.16 9.41
N ASP A 170 -7.08 -16.51 8.15
CA ASP A 170 -6.98 -17.90 7.70
C ASP A 170 -5.57 -18.45 7.95
N GLU A 171 -5.50 -19.67 8.46
CA GLU A 171 -4.22 -20.35 8.72
C GLU A 171 -3.37 -20.53 7.46
N ASN A 172 -4.00 -20.54 6.29
CA ASN A 172 -3.35 -20.65 4.99
C ASN A 172 -3.00 -19.29 4.37
N GLN A 173 -3.25 -18.17 5.07
CA GLN A 173 -2.85 -16.84 4.63
C GLN A 173 -1.37 -16.61 4.90
N PHE A 174 -0.52 -16.82 3.89
CA PHE A 174 0.93 -16.62 4.00
C PHE A 174 1.37 -15.22 3.59
N GLY A 175 0.67 -14.62 2.65
CA GLY A 175 1.01 -13.28 2.16
C GLY A 175 0.66 -12.20 3.19
N SER A 176 1.57 -11.22 3.39
CA SER A 176 1.41 -10.08 4.31
C SER A 176 1.16 -10.47 5.78
N THR A 177 1.49 -11.69 6.17
CA THR A 177 1.36 -12.18 7.55
C THR A 177 2.74 -12.24 8.21
N GLU A 178 2.86 -11.64 9.40
CA GLU A 178 4.11 -11.62 10.15
C GLU A 178 4.56 -13.04 10.51
N GLY A 179 5.85 -13.33 10.35
CA GLY A 179 6.44 -14.65 10.63
C GLY A 179 6.19 -15.70 9.54
N ARG A 180 5.42 -15.38 8.48
CA ARG A 180 5.18 -16.27 7.34
C ARG A 180 5.98 -15.85 6.11
N SER A 181 6.26 -16.81 5.23
CA SER A 181 7.07 -16.57 4.02
C SER A 181 6.54 -17.36 2.83
N THR A 182 6.99 -16.99 1.63
CA THR A 182 6.75 -17.76 0.41
C THR A 182 7.31 -19.18 0.51
N THR A 183 8.44 -19.36 1.21
CA THR A 183 9.03 -20.67 1.48
C THR A 183 8.10 -21.54 2.33
N SER A 184 7.51 -20.96 3.39
CA SER A 184 6.54 -21.69 4.23
C SER A 184 5.29 -22.09 3.44
N ALA A 185 4.81 -21.21 2.56
CA ALA A 185 3.69 -21.52 1.66
C ALA A 185 4.03 -22.67 0.70
N LEU A 186 5.20 -22.64 0.08
CA LEU A 186 5.65 -23.71 -0.81
C LEU A 186 5.80 -25.05 -0.09
N ILE A 187 6.38 -25.05 1.11
CA ILE A 187 6.50 -26.28 1.92
C ILE A 187 5.12 -26.88 2.19
N MET A 188 4.14 -26.06 2.59
CA MET A 188 2.80 -26.53 2.85
C MET A 188 2.14 -27.09 1.58
N ILE A 189 2.23 -26.36 0.45
CA ILE A 189 1.67 -26.82 -0.83
C ILE A 189 2.32 -28.15 -1.23
N CYS A 190 3.64 -28.26 -1.21
CA CYS A 190 4.35 -29.49 -1.56
C CYS A 190 3.96 -30.64 -0.63
N HIS A 191 3.88 -30.39 0.68
CA HIS A 191 3.47 -31.42 1.64
C HIS A 191 2.07 -31.95 1.33
N THR A 192 1.10 -31.07 1.08
CA THR A 192 -0.27 -31.44 0.72
C THR A 192 -0.31 -32.23 -0.59
N LEU A 193 0.46 -31.81 -1.60
CA LEU A 193 0.53 -32.52 -2.88
C LEU A 193 1.16 -33.90 -2.74
N PHE A 194 2.25 -34.04 -1.99
CA PHE A 194 2.89 -35.33 -1.76
C PHE A 194 1.99 -36.29 -0.97
N GLN A 195 1.34 -35.82 0.08
CA GLN A 195 0.36 -36.64 0.80
C GLN A 195 -0.76 -37.15 -0.11
N ALA A 196 -1.28 -36.29 -0.99
CA ALA A 196 -2.32 -36.68 -1.93
C ALA A 196 -1.79 -37.63 -3.03
N ALA A 197 -0.49 -37.57 -3.37
CA ALA A 197 0.15 -38.42 -4.37
C ALA A 197 0.50 -39.82 -3.84
N ASP A 198 0.61 -39.99 -2.53
CA ASP A 198 0.88 -41.31 -1.89
C ASP A 198 -0.25 -42.29 -2.13
N ASP A 199 -1.48 -41.80 -2.35
CA ASP A 199 -2.60 -42.62 -2.80
C ASP A 199 -2.58 -42.71 -4.33
N THR A 200 -2.17 -43.85 -4.83
CA THR A 200 -2.03 -44.16 -6.28
C THR A 200 -3.35 -44.12 -7.06
N SER A 201 -4.49 -44.08 -6.39
CA SER A 201 -5.82 -43.97 -7.01
C SER A 201 -6.26 -42.54 -7.27
N ASN A 202 -5.54 -41.55 -6.76
CA ASN A 202 -5.93 -40.14 -6.81
C ASN A 202 -5.26 -39.36 -7.96
N PHE A 203 -6.06 -38.51 -8.60
CA PHE A 203 -5.56 -37.50 -9.53
C PHE A 203 -5.53 -36.13 -8.84
N ILE A 204 -4.37 -35.48 -8.84
CA ILE A 204 -4.24 -34.15 -8.25
C ILE A 204 -4.44 -33.09 -9.35
N ARG A 205 -5.34 -32.15 -9.10
CA ARG A 205 -5.52 -30.96 -9.94
C ARG A 205 -5.24 -29.73 -9.09
N VAL A 206 -4.35 -28.88 -9.56
CA VAL A 206 -3.99 -27.62 -8.88
C VAL A 206 -4.48 -26.46 -9.72
N LEU A 207 -5.22 -25.54 -9.10
CA LEU A 207 -5.69 -24.31 -9.72
C LEU A 207 -4.96 -23.15 -9.07
N PHE A 208 -4.21 -22.37 -9.88
CA PHE A 208 -3.62 -21.11 -9.45
C PHE A 208 -4.48 -19.95 -9.94
N ILE A 209 -4.88 -19.07 -9.00
CA ILE A 209 -5.68 -17.88 -9.29
C ILE A 209 -4.83 -16.67 -8.94
N ASP A 210 -4.75 -15.71 -9.87
CA ASP A 210 -4.08 -14.43 -9.64
C ASP A 210 -5.01 -13.27 -9.99
N PHE A 211 -4.93 -12.19 -9.21
CA PHE A 211 -5.76 -11.00 -9.41
C PHE A 211 -4.95 -9.92 -10.15
N SER A 212 -5.49 -9.44 -11.27
CA SER A 212 -4.91 -8.28 -11.94
C SER A 212 -5.16 -7.01 -11.13
N LYS A 213 -4.12 -6.18 -10.93
CA LYS A 213 -4.22 -4.87 -10.24
C LYS A 213 -4.95 -4.96 -8.88
N ALA A 214 -4.66 -6.00 -8.09
CA ALA A 214 -5.38 -6.33 -6.87
C ALA A 214 -5.54 -5.15 -5.89
N PHE A 215 -4.51 -4.31 -5.74
CA PHE A 215 -4.55 -3.14 -4.85
C PHE A 215 -5.26 -1.93 -5.48
N ASP A 216 -5.23 -1.80 -6.81
CA ASP A 216 -5.78 -0.64 -7.52
C ASP A 216 -7.29 -0.76 -7.74
N LEU A 217 -7.84 -1.99 -7.69
CA LEU A 217 -9.24 -2.29 -7.98
C LEU A 217 -10.07 -2.70 -6.75
N ILE A 218 -9.56 -2.46 -5.55
CA ILE A 218 -10.30 -2.78 -4.32
C ILE A 218 -11.53 -1.88 -4.21
N ASN A 219 -12.71 -2.49 -4.08
CA ASN A 219 -13.92 -1.75 -3.75
C ASN A 219 -13.87 -1.29 -2.29
N HIS A 220 -13.67 0.00 -2.08
CA HIS A 220 -13.56 0.58 -0.75
C HIS A 220 -14.82 0.45 0.09
N ASN A 221 -16.02 0.41 -0.52
CA ASN A 221 -17.26 0.21 0.22
C ASN A 221 -17.31 -1.18 0.87
N VAL A 222 -16.85 -2.22 0.14
CA VAL A 222 -16.72 -3.58 0.69
C VAL A 222 -15.61 -3.63 1.73
N LEU A 223 -14.49 -2.97 1.48
CA LEU A 223 -13.36 -2.93 2.41
C LEU A 223 -13.76 -2.30 3.76
N PHE A 224 -14.51 -1.20 3.74
CA PHE A 224 -14.98 -0.53 4.97
C PHE A 224 -16.11 -1.31 5.67
N GLY A 225 -16.88 -2.11 4.95
CA GLY A 225 -17.88 -2.98 5.57
C GLY A 225 -17.27 -4.12 6.41
N LYS A 226 -16.18 -4.71 5.94
CA LYS A 226 -15.57 -5.87 6.60
C LYS A 226 -15.12 -5.67 8.06
N PRO A 227 -14.46 -4.55 8.45
CA PRO A 227 -14.10 -4.31 9.83
C PRO A 227 -15.31 -4.22 10.78
N LEU A 228 -16.49 -3.83 10.28
CA LEU A 228 -17.72 -3.78 11.05
C LEU A 228 -18.18 -5.18 11.46
N ASP A 229 -17.97 -6.18 10.59
CA ASP A 229 -18.30 -7.57 10.88
C ASP A 229 -17.46 -8.18 12.02
N TYR A 230 -16.29 -7.60 12.28
CA TYR A 230 -15.35 -8.06 13.32
C TYR A 230 -15.43 -7.24 14.62
N GLU A 231 -16.54 -6.52 14.87
CA GLU A 231 -16.71 -5.65 16.05
C GLU A 231 -15.59 -4.59 16.21
N PHE A 232 -14.90 -4.27 15.13
CA PHE A 232 -13.77 -3.33 15.14
C PHE A 232 -14.24 -1.89 14.94
N HIS A 233 -15.26 -1.50 15.71
CA HIS A 233 -15.97 -0.24 15.54
C HIS A 233 -15.11 1.01 15.82
N THR A 234 -13.98 0.87 16.49
CA THR A 234 -13.33 2.02 17.14
C THR A 234 -12.15 2.63 16.37
N PHE A 235 -11.58 1.96 15.36
CA PHE A 235 -10.25 2.34 14.90
C PHE A 235 -10.15 2.98 13.50
N VAL A 236 -11.14 2.87 12.66
CA VAL A 236 -11.02 3.29 11.24
C VAL A 236 -11.46 4.73 10.99
N HIS A 237 -11.51 5.55 12.02
CA HIS A 237 -11.95 6.95 11.91
C HIS A 237 -10.94 7.92 11.28
N GLY A 238 -9.83 7.44 10.76
CA GLY A 238 -9.05 8.26 9.85
C GLY A 238 -9.88 8.48 8.60
N ARG A 239 -10.62 9.60 8.54
CA ARG A 239 -11.37 9.99 7.33
C ARG A 239 -10.46 9.83 6.12
N CYS A 240 -10.56 8.69 5.44
CA CYS A 240 -10.12 8.57 4.07
C CYS A 240 -11.08 9.40 3.20
N HIS A 241 -11.07 10.72 3.39
CA HIS A 241 -11.49 11.58 2.31
C HIS A 241 -10.49 11.34 1.19
N SER A 242 -11.02 10.90 0.08
CA SER A 242 -10.37 10.66 -1.20
C SER A 242 -8.96 11.25 -1.25
N SER A 243 -7.97 10.37 -1.23
CA SER A 243 -6.61 10.76 -1.53
C SER A 243 -6.62 11.42 -2.90
N ARG A 244 -6.48 12.74 -2.92
CA ARG A 244 -6.18 13.46 -4.15
C ARG A 244 -4.79 12.99 -4.54
N ILE A 245 -4.73 12.11 -5.51
CA ILE A 245 -3.46 11.68 -6.10
C ILE A 245 -2.97 12.88 -6.92
N GLU A 246 -2.10 13.69 -6.35
CA GLU A 246 -1.34 14.66 -7.14
C GLU A 246 -0.18 13.90 -7.79
N LEU A 247 -0.37 13.62 -9.07
CA LEU A 247 0.66 13.04 -9.91
C LEU A 247 1.61 14.16 -10.35
N SER A 248 2.73 14.30 -9.69
CA SER A 248 3.83 15.11 -10.19
C SER A 248 4.89 14.17 -10.77
N LEU A 249 4.98 14.14 -12.08
CA LEU A 249 6.14 13.59 -12.77
C LEU A 249 7.22 14.67 -12.72
N SER A 250 8.32 14.40 -12.01
CA SER A 250 9.51 15.23 -12.12
C SER A 250 10.17 14.98 -13.47
N GLU A 251 10.52 16.07 -14.14
CA GLU A 251 11.40 16.13 -15.31
C GLU A 251 12.71 15.37 -15.11
#